data_da354e0ecc3f2da0b104d1667d8b1112
#
_entry.id   da354e0ecc3f2da0b104d1667d8b1112
#
_cell.length_a   1.000
_cell.length_b   1.000
_cell.length_c   1.000
_cell.angle_alpha   90.00
_cell.angle_beta   90.00
_cell.angle_gamma   90.00
#
_symmetry.space_group_name_H-M   'P 1'
#
loop_
_entity.id
_entity.type
_entity.pdbx_description
1 polymer ?
#
loop_
_entity_poly.entity_id
_entity_poly.type
_entity_poly.pdbx_seq_one_letter_code
_entity_poly.pdbx_strand_id
1 'polypeptide(L)'
;QFVLRATGWKDKVAMDDKINEVLDRVDLLTFAHKMPHQLSGGEQQRVAIARALLNDPELILADEPTGNLDPQTSVEIMEVLRKINEKGQTVIMTTHDYALILKFPAKTLKCENASIFEVVQRTV
;
A
#
# COMPACT_ATOMS: atom_id res chain seq x y z
N GLN A 1 3.81 13.19 -11.68
CA GLN A 1 2.99 14.27 -12.25
C GLN A 1 1.88 13.81 -13.20
N PHE A 2 2.13 12.76 -14.02
CA PHE A 2 1.14 12.29 -15.00
C PHE A 2 -0.23 11.96 -14.36
N VAL A 3 -0.24 11.19 -13.26
CA VAL A 3 -1.49 10.80 -12.57
C VAL A 3 -2.23 12.04 -12.07
N LEU A 4 -1.52 13.00 -11.47
CA LEU A 4 -2.14 14.22 -10.96
C LEU A 4 -2.72 15.07 -12.09
N ARG A 5 -1.99 15.22 -13.20
CA ARG A 5 -2.49 15.94 -14.37
C ARG A 5 -3.74 15.28 -14.96
N ALA A 6 -3.74 13.96 -15.08
CA ALA A 6 -4.87 13.19 -15.59
C ALA A 6 -6.11 13.34 -14.70
N THR A 7 -5.95 13.65 -13.42
CA THR A 7 -7.04 13.85 -12.45
C THR A 7 -7.35 15.32 -12.16
N GLY A 8 -6.86 16.24 -12.99
CA GLY A 8 -7.25 17.66 -12.97
C GLY A 8 -6.31 18.61 -12.24
N TRP A 9 -5.16 18.15 -11.75
CA TRP A 9 -4.18 19.01 -11.12
C TRP A 9 -3.45 19.88 -12.16
N LYS A 10 -3.39 21.17 -11.93
CA LYS A 10 -2.79 22.15 -12.86
C LYS A 10 -1.58 22.88 -12.30
N ASP A 11 -1.53 23.07 -10.97
CA ASP A 11 -0.44 23.78 -10.31
C ASP A 11 0.76 22.84 -10.11
N LYS A 12 1.88 23.16 -10.77
CA LYS A 12 3.11 22.36 -10.69
C LYS A 12 3.67 22.30 -9.27
N VAL A 13 3.65 23.39 -8.52
CA VAL A 13 4.16 23.42 -7.15
C VAL A 13 3.32 22.53 -6.26
N ALA A 14 1.99 22.63 -6.36
CA ALA A 14 1.08 21.77 -5.61
C ALA A 14 1.25 20.30 -5.96
N MET A 15 1.47 19.97 -7.24
CA MET A 15 1.76 18.59 -7.68
C MET A 15 3.06 18.07 -7.08
N ASP A 16 4.13 18.84 -7.12
CA ASP A 16 5.43 18.44 -6.58
C ASP A 16 5.37 18.26 -5.06
N ASP A 17 4.69 19.16 -4.35
CA ASP A 17 4.46 19.03 -2.90
C ASP A 17 3.68 17.76 -2.57
N LYS A 18 2.65 17.44 -3.34
CA LYS A 18 1.86 16.23 -3.15
C LYS A 18 2.67 14.96 -3.43
N ILE A 19 3.47 14.95 -4.48
CA ILE A 19 4.36 13.83 -4.80
C ILE A 19 5.34 13.60 -3.65
N ASN A 20 5.97 14.66 -3.14
CA ASN A 20 6.90 14.55 -2.03
C ASN A 20 6.21 14.05 -0.75
N GLU A 21 5.02 14.52 -0.46
CA GLU A 21 4.22 14.05 0.69
C GLU A 21 3.96 12.53 0.62
N VAL A 22 3.49 12.03 -0.52
CA VAL A 22 3.16 10.60 -0.64
C VAL A 22 4.41 9.72 -0.68
N LEU A 23 5.51 10.19 -1.27
CA LEU A 23 6.79 9.48 -1.24
C LEU A 23 7.33 9.39 0.19
N ASP A 24 7.20 10.44 0.99
CA ASP A 24 7.58 10.42 2.40
C ASP A 24 6.74 9.41 3.19
N ARG A 25 5.43 9.33 2.92
CA ARG A 25 4.54 8.37 3.58
C ARG A 25 4.90 6.91 3.34
N VAL A 26 5.61 6.61 2.27
CA VAL A 26 6.06 5.25 1.92
C VAL A 26 7.58 5.08 2.09
N ASP A 27 8.24 6.03 2.72
CA ASP A 27 9.69 6.03 2.99
C ASP A 27 10.55 6.01 1.71
N LEU A 28 10.12 6.70 0.66
CA LEU A 28 10.82 6.77 -0.63
C LEU A 28 11.26 8.17 -1.03
N LEU A 29 11.15 9.16 -0.15
CA LEU A 29 11.47 10.55 -0.53
C LEU A 29 12.91 10.71 -1.05
N THR A 30 13.87 10.00 -0.46
CA THR A 30 15.28 10.03 -0.88
C THR A 30 15.51 9.39 -2.25
N PHE A 31 14.56 8.61 -2.77
CA PHE A 31 14.63 7.95 -4.08
C PHE A 31 13.80 8.65 -5.16
N ALA A 32 13.30 9.85 -4.89
CA ALA A 32 12.40 10.57 -5.81
C ALA A 32 13.00 10.81 -7.21
N HIS A 33 14.32 10.86 -7.32
CA HIS A 33 15.04 11.06 -8.58
C HIS A 33 15.40 9.76 -9.31
N LYS A 34 15.18 8.59 -8.71
CA LYS A 34 15.50 7.31 -9.33
C LYS A 34 14.46 6.92 -10.38
N MET A 35 14.94 6.28 -11.44
CA MET A 35 14.07 5.67 -12.45
C MET A 35 13.50 4.34 -11.92
N PRO A 36 12.31 3.90 -12.38
CA PRO A 36 11.67 2.68 -11.88
C PRO A 36 12.55 1.43 -11.95
N HIS A 37 13.39 1.30 -12.98
CA HIS A 37 14.28 0.14 -13.15
C HIS A 37 15.44 0.09 -12.13
N GLN A 38 15.70 1.21 -11.42
CA GLN A 38 16.73 1.31 -10.39
C GLN A 38 16.24 0.93 -8.99
N LEU A 39 14.95 0.60 -8.87
CA LEU A 39 14.30 0.31 -7.59
C LEU A 39 14.22 -1.20 -7.36
N SER A 40 14.36 -1.62 -6.10
CA SER A 40 14.08 -2.99 -5.66
C SER A 40 12.59 -3.32 -5.81
N GLY A 41 12.23 -4.61 -5.71
CA GLY A 41 10.83 -5.04 -5.74
C GLY A 41 9.97 -4.38 -4.66
N GLY A 42 10.50 -4.26 -3.44
CA GLY A 42 9.82 -3.59 -2.34
C GLY A 42 9.67 -2.08 -2.56
N GLU A 43 10.70 -1.44 -3.09
CA GLU A 43 10.65 -0.02 -3.44
C GLU A 43 9.65 0.25 -4.58
N GLN A 44 9.60 -0.62 -5.60
CA GLN A 44 8.61 -0.52 -6.67
C GLN A 44 7.18 -0.66 -6.13
N GLN A 45 6.96 -1.56 -5.18
CA GLN A 45 5.66 -1.73 -4.53
C GLN A 45 5.29 -0.49 -3.72
N ARG A 46 6.23 0.13 -3.01
CA ARG A 46 6.00 1.39 -2.31
C ARG A 46 5.65 2.53 -3.26
N VAL A 47 6.26 2.58 -4.44
CA VAL A 47 5.88 3.56 -5.49
C VAL A 47 4.43 3.34 -5.93
N ALA A 48 4.02 2.10 -6.12
CA ALA A 48 2.63 1.78 -6.47
C ALA A 48 1.65 2.25 -5.38
N ILE A 49 1.98 2.05 -4.11
CA ILE A 49 1.18 2.53 -2.98
C ILE A 49 1.15 4.06 -2.95
N ALA A 50 2.30 4.73 -3.12
CA ALA A 50 2.36 6.19 -3.18
C ALA A 50 1.49 6.76 -4.31
N ARG A 51 1.50 6.13 -5.47
CA ARG A 51 0.63 6.52 -6.59
C ARG A 51 -0.85 6.44 -6.23
N ALA A 52 -1.24 5.39 -5.51
CA ALA A 52 -2.61 5.24 -5.06
C ALA A 52 -3.03 6.35 -4.06
N LEU A 53 -2.07 6.90 -3.31
CA LEU A 53 -2.32 7.96 -2.32
C LEU A 53 -2.43 9.37 -2.91
N LEU A 54 -2.06 9.58 -4.17
CA LEU A 54 -1.93 10.92 -4.76
C LEU A 54 -3.20 11.78 -4.67
N ASN A 55 -4.38 11.17 -4.77
CA ASN A 55 -5.66 11.87 -4.73
C ASN A 55 -6.41 11.70 -3.40
N ASP A 56 -5.71 11.43 -2.32
CA ASP A 56 -6.27 11.27 -0.98
C ASP A 56 -7.50 10.33 -0.93
N PRO A 57 -7.38 9.07 -1.39
CA PRO A 57 -8.51 8.17 -1.43
C PRO A 57 -9.00 7.78 -0.03
N GLU A 58 -10.29 7.56 0.11
CA GLU A 58 -10.87 7.03 1.36
C GLU A 58 -10.63 5.53 1.51
N LEU A 59 -10.48 4.84 0.38
CA LEU A 59 -10.32 3.39 0.31
C LEU A 59 -9.15 3.01 -0.60
N ILE A 60 -8.29 2.14 -0.12
CA ILE A 60 -7.21 1.53 -0.90
C ILE A 60 -7.48 0.04 -1.03
N LEU A 61 -7.42 -0.44 -2.27
CA LEU A 61 -7.51 -1.86 -2.59
C LEU A 61 -6.12 -2.38 -2.94
N ALA A 62 -5.64 -3.37 -2.21
CA ALA A 62 -4.33 -3.97 -2.42
C ALA A 62 -4.49 -5.46 -2.72
N ASP A 63 -4.19 -5.85 -3.95
CA ASP A 63 -4.28 -7.23 -4.39
C ASP A 63 -2.91 -7.89 -4.32
N GLU A 64 -2.74 -8.83 -3.38
CA GLU A 64 -1.48 -9.52 -3.11
C GLU A 64 -0.27 -8.57 -3.02
N PRO A 65 -0.32 -7.53 -2.15
CA PRO A 65 0.69 -6.47 -2.17
C PRO A 65 2.10 -6.94 -1.77
N THR A 66 2.22 -8.11 -1.20
CA THR A 66 3.50 -8.72 -0.78
C THR A 66 3.90 -9.91 -1.63
N GLY A 67 3.17 -10.19 -2.71
CA GLY A 67 3.48 -11.28 -3.63
C GLY A 67 4.88 -11.12 -4.22
N ASN A 68 5.65 -12.22 -4.28
CA ASN A 68 7.02 -12.27 -4.81
C ASN A 68 8.06 -11.44 -4.03
N LEU A 69 7.74 -11.01 -2.82
CA LEU A 69 8.69 -10.33 -1.93
C LEU A 69 9.21 -11.30 -0.86
N ASP A 70 10.44 -11.09 -0.40
CA ASP A 70 10.99 -11.82 0.72
C ASP A 70 10.23 -11.50 2.03
N PRO A 71 10.30 -12.35 3.06
CA PRO A 71 9.51 -12.16 4.29
C PRO A 71 9.74 -10.82 4.98
N GLN A 72 10.98 -10.34 5.03
CA GLN A 72 11.30 -9.06 5.67
C GLN A 72 10.69 -7.89 4.91
N THR A 73 10.85 -7.86 3.59
CA THR A 73 10.29 -6.82 2.73
C THR A 73 8.75 -6.85 2.78
N SER A 74 8.16 -8.05 2.85
CA SER A 74 6.70 -8.19 3.02
C SER A 74 6.21 -7.53 4.30
N VAL A 75 6.91 -7.70 5.41
CA VAL A 75 6.59 -7.03 6.68
C VAL A 75 6.69 -5.52 6.54
N GLU A 76 7.69 -5.01 5.86
CA GLU A 76 7.87 -3.57 5.64
C GLU A 76 6.70 -2.98 4.83
N ILE A 77 6.23 -3.68 3.79
CA ILE A 77 5.06 -3.27 3.01
C ILE A 77 3.79 -3.29 3.88
N MET A 78 3.61 -4.31 4.71
CA MET A 78 2.47 -4.37 5.63
C MET A 78 2.50 -3.22 6.65
N GLU A 79 3.67 -2.84 7.14
CA GLU A 79 3.82 -1.68 8.04
C GLU A 79 3.42 -0.38 7.34
N VAL A 80 3.78 -0.20 6.07
CA VAL A 80 3.36 0.97 5.28
C VAL A 80 1.83 1.02 5.19
N LEU A 81 1.18 -0.10 4.86
CA LEU A 81 -0.28 -0.18 4.76
C LEU A 81 -0.95 0.07 6.12
N ARG A 82 -0.38 -0.45 7.21
CA ARG A 82 -0.88 -0.21 8.57
C ARG A 82 -0.85 1.27 8.93
N LYS A 83 0.25 1.94 8.65
CA LYS A 83 0.40 3.39 8.91
C LYS A 83 -0.62 4.21 8.11
N ILE A 84 -0.88 3.83 6.87
CA ILE A 84 -1.91 4.47 6.03
C ILE A 84 -3.29 4.31 6.68
N ASN A 85 -3.61 3.12 7.14
CA ASN A 85 -4.88 2.85 7.84
C ASN A 85 -4.99 3.65 9.15
N GLU A 86 -3.93 3.74 9.93
CA GLU A 86 -3.90 4.51 11.18
C GLU A 86 -4.19 6.00 10.96
N LYS A 87 -3.87 6.53 9.77
CA LYS A 87 -4.18 7.91 9.39
C LYS A 87 -5.61 8.13 8.91
N GLY A 88 -6.43 7.10 8.93
CA GLY A 88 -7.86 7.20 8.66
C GLY A 88 -8.30 6.66 7.30
N GLN A 89 -7.40 6.15 6.45
CA GLN A 89 -7.74 5.54 5.19
C GLN A 89 -8.08 4.07 5.38
N THR A 90 -9.16 3.60 4.76
CA THR A 90 -9.52 2.18 4.79
C THR A 90 -8.66 1.40 3.81
N VAL A 91 -8.10 0.28 4.24
CA VAL A 91 -7.32 -0.61 3.40
C VAL A 91 -8.00 -1.98 3.34
N ILE A 92 -8.30 -2.45 2.13
CA ILE A 92 -8.76 -3.81 1.87
C ILE A 92 -7.67 -4.52 1.09
N MET A 93 -7.24 -5.66 1.60
CA MET A 93 -6.11 -6.40 1.03
C MET A 93 -6.50 -7.86 0.79
N THR A 94 -6.07 -8.41 -0.34
CA THR A 94 -6.12 -9.85 -0.57
C THR A 94 -4.74 -10.44 -0.33
N THR A 95 -4.69 -11.63 0.26
CA THR A 95 -3.43 -12.35 0.46
C THR A 95 -3.67 -13.85 0.66
N HIS A 96 -2.67 -14.64 0.31
CA HIS A 96 -2.58 -16.07 0.65
C HIS A 96 -1.57 -16.33 1.77
N ASP A 97 -0.91 -15.31 2.29
CA ASP A 97 0.13 -15.44 3.30
C ASP A 97 -0.48 -15.42 4.71
N TYR A 98 -0.71 -16.59 5.27
CA TYR A 98 -1.28 -16.73 6.61
C TYR A 98 -0.37 -16.18 7.72
N ALA A 99 0.94 -16.20 7.52
CA ALA A 99 1.88 -15.64 8.50
C ALA A 99 1.68 -14.13 8.66
N LEU A 100 1.44 -13.42 7.54
CA LEU A 100 1.14 -11.99 7.58
C LEU A 100 -0.21 -11.70 8.23
N ILE A 101 -1.23 -12.53 7.98
CA ILE A 101 -2.56 -12.39 8.60
C ILE A 101 -2.45 -12.49 10.12
N LEU A 102 -1.62 -13.42 10.62
CA LEU A 102 -1.41 -13.59 12.06
C LEU A 102 -0.60 -12.43 12.66
N LYS A 103 0.38 -11.93 11.93
CA LYS A 103 1.28 -10.85 12.39
C LYS A 103 0.60 -9.48 12.38
N PHE A 104 -0.33 -9.26 11.45
CA PHE A 104 -1.08 -8.01 11.29
C PHE A 104 -2.58 -8.28 11.46
N PRO A 105 -3.06 -8.46 12.70
CA PRO A 105 -4.46 -8.79 12.95
C PRO A 105 -5.41 -7.72 12.41
N ALA A 106 -6.43 -8.17 11.68
CA ALA A 106 -7.47 -7.32 11.14
C ALA A 106 -8.73 -8.16 10.90
N LYS A 107 -9.84 -7.48 10.61
CA LYS A 107 -11.04 -8.18 10.14
C LYS A 107 -10.71 -8.96 8.88
N THR A 108 -10.90 -10.28 8.94
CA THR A 108 -10.50 -11.19 7.87
C THR A 108 -11.70 -11.93 7.33
N LEU A 109 -11.87 -11.90 6.01
CA LEU A 109 -12.89 -12.65 5.29
C LEU A 109 -12.21 -13.76 4.50
N LYS A 110 -12.73 -14.97 4.58
CA LYS A 110 -12.26 -16.10 3.78
C LYS A 110 -13.25 -16.37 2.66
N CYS A 111 -12.73 -16.50 1.45
CA CYS A 111 -13.50 -16.87 0.28
C CYS A 111 -13.22 -18.33 -0.05
N GLU A 112 -14.22 -19.20 0.06
CA GLU A 112 -14.09 -20.62 -0.16
C GLU A 112 -15.41 -21.21 -0.64
N ASN A 113 -15.35 -22.11 -1.65
CA ASN A 113 -16.53 -22.79 -2.17
C ASN A 113 -17.68 -21.84 -2.56
N ALA A 114 -17.35 -20.74 -3.26
CA ALA A 114 -18.31 -19.70 -3.66
C ALA A 114 -19.03 -19.02 -2.49
N SER A 115 -18.48 -19.09 -1.29
CA SER A 115 -19.01 -18.44 -0.09
C SER A 115 -17.95 -17.55 0.56
N ILE A 116 -18.42 -16.52 1.25
CA ILE A 116 -17.57 -15.59 2.01
C ILE A 116 -18.00 -15.64 3.46
N PHE A 117 -17.04 -15.83 4.37
CA PHE A 117 -17.31 -15.86 5.81
C PHE A 117 -16.18 -15.20 6.59
N GLU A 118 -16.54 -14.62 7.74
CA GLU A 118 -15.58 -13.98 8.64
C GLU A 118 -14.80 -15.04 9.42
N VAL A 119 -13.47 -14.88 9.46
CA VAL A 119 -12.56 -15.70 10.25
C VAL A 119 -12.22 -14.97 11.54
N VAL A 120 -12.52 -15.58 12.67
CA VAL A 120 -12.17 -15.04 13.99
C VAL A 120 -10.84 -15.65 14.43
N GLN A 121 -9.83 -14.81 14.59
CA GLN A 121 -8.55 -15.22 15.14
C GLN A 121 -8.72 -15.38 16.67
N ARG A 122 -8.51 -16.58 17.17
CA ARG A 122 -8.43 -16.80 18.61
C ARG A 122 -7.02 -16.55 19.07
N THR A 123 -6.84 -15.55 19.90
CA THR A 123 -5.62 -15.40 20.70
C THR A 123 -5.60 -16.51 21.75
N VAL A 124 -4.60 -17.36 21.64
CA VAL A 124 -4.35 -18.38 22.64
C VAL A 124 -3.52 -17.79 23.77
#